data_dda5c197f2d6b292814a366e5f3fddf5
#
_entry.id   dda5c197f2d6b292814a366e5f3fddf5
#
_cell.length_a   1.000
_cell.length_b   1.000
_cell.length_c   1.000
_cell.angle_alpha   90.00
_cell.angle_beta   90.00
_cell.angle_gamma   90.00
#
_symmetry.space_group_name_H-M   'P 1'
#
loop_
_entity.id
_entity.type
_entity.pdbx_description
1 polymer ?
#
loop_
_entity_poly.entity_id
_entity_poly.type
_entity_poly.pdbx_seq_one_letter_code
_entity_poly.pdbx_strand_id
1 'polypeptide(L)'
;MKKMKALQIIAAAMAVTVAATSAPVNVFAYGETSASSTLFTDTQNISDYTTWKDTVWNKKDDQGNLTGEGESYDSSRIILTPGKTAKDLGFAWYSLEKGEPAVKIGKKEDLSDAQEFKGTATEINRSNQKNTYKASNKVTVEGLFEENTTYYYSYTDDVKNPAWSEVQSYTTKKTTNFQTILVGDPQIGASGSQGQGTADDINIAVDTFNWNKTLEQAKITAPNASFILSAGDQIDYAGTDSSDGKNVRESEYAGFTYPALLRMLPLATTIGNHESKGTDYKYHYNNPNSEDGLGSTNSGSDYYFSYGNVLFISLNSNNRNTVEHRELLKKAVESNPDAKWKVVMFHHDIYGSGQPHSDTDGANLRALFAPLMDEFGIDMCLTGHDHSYARSYLMADGTAIQYDDSVAINPEGTLYIAAGSASGSKFYKLATTKQYYIAERSNTQIPTFSTIDFSDESIVIKTYDYN
;
A
#
# COMPACT_ATOMS: atom_id res chain seq x y z
N MET A 1 18.72 26.49 -18.72
CA MET A 1 18.57 25.32 -19.61
C MET A 1 17.51 24.44 -18.93
N LYS A 2 16.32 24.31 -19.52
CA LYS A 2 15.29 23.38 -19.01
C LYS A 2 15.85 21.95 -19.08
N LYS A 3 15.95 21.26 -17.94
CA LYS A 3 16.35 19.86 -17.92
C LYS A 3 15.26 19.05 -18.66
N MET A 4 15.64 18.22 -19.59
CA MET A 4 14.72 17.33 -20.30
C MET A 4 14.13 16.33 -19.30
N LYS A 5 12.81 16.22 -19.26
CA LYS A 5 12.07 15.19 -18.54
C LYS A 5 11.45 14.26 -19.59
N ALA A 6 11.54 12.95 -19.39
CA ALA A 6 10.85 11.97 -20.21
C ALA A 6 9.94 11.10 -19.34
N LEU A 7 8.67 11.00 -19.71
CA LEU A 7 7.72 10.07 -19.16
C LEU A 7 7.55 8.92 -20.16
N GLN A 8 8.05 7.75 -19.84
CA GLN A 8 7.90 6.56 -20.68
C GLN A 8 6.76 5.71 -20.14
N ILE A 9 5.71 5.57 -20.94
CA ILE A 9 4.51 4.85 -20.59
C ILE A 9 4.46 3.61 -21.49
N ILE A 10 4.85 2.46 -20.95
CA ILE A 10 4.76 1.20 -21.66
C ILE A 10 3.53 0.46 -21.15
N ALA A 11 2.44 0.50 -21.90
CA ALA A 11 1.31 -0.40 -21.69
C ALA A 11 1.62 -1.71 -22.42
N ALA A 12 2.22 -2.66 -21.71
CA ALA A 12 2.35 -4.02 -22.22
C ALA A 12 1.21 -4.87 -21.66
N ALA A 13 0.07 -4.88 -22.33
CA ALA A 13 -0.86 -5.97 -22.20
C ALA A 13 -0.24 -7.16 -22.97
N MET A 14 0.69 -7.86 -22.36
CA MET A 14 1.10 -9.19 -22.85
C MET A 14 0.20 -10.22 -22.18
N ALA A 15 -0.83 -10.65 -22.87
CA ALA A 15 -1.43 -11.94 -22.60
C ALA A 15 -0.36 -13.00 -22.93
N VAL A 16 0.40 -13.41 -21.93
CA VAL A 16 1.23 -14.60 -22.02
C VAL A 16 0.31 -15.78 -21.79
N THR A 17 -0.22 -16.35 -22.85
CA THR A 17 -0.78 -17.69 -22.85
C THR A 17 0.38 -18.66 -22.57
N VAL A 18 0.63 -18.96 -21.32
CA VAL A 18 1.46 -20.09 -20.93
C VAL A 18 0.59 -21.33 -21.04
N ALA A 19 0.82 -22.12 -22.08
CA ALA A 19 0.31 -23.49 -22.14
C ALA A 19 0.76 -24.22 -20.87
N ALA A 20 -0.19 -24.72 -20.10
CA ALA A 20 0.06 -25.52 -18.92
C ALA A 20 0.78 -26.81 -19.31
N THR A 21 2.09 -26.79 -19.25
CA THR A 21 2.89 -27.99 -19.08
C THR A 21 3.24 -28.06 -17.60
N SER A 22 2.74 -29.10 -16.94
CA SER A 22 3.03 -29.43 -15.55
C SER A 22 4.51 -29.80 -15.40
N ALA A 23 5.37 -28.79 -15.27
CA ALA A 23 6.70 -28.94 -14.72
C ALA A 23 6.67 -28.35 -13.29
N PRO A 24 7.31 -29.01 -12.30
CA PRO A 24 7.40 -28.44 -10.98
C PRO A 24 8.12 -27.09 -11.10
N VAL A 25 7.44 -26.01 -10.71
CA VAL A 25 8.06 -24.71 -10.61
C VAL A 25 9.09 -24.85 -9.49
N ASN A 26 10.34 -24.97 -9.84
CA ASN A 26 11.42 -24.77 -8.88
C ASN A 26 11.30 -23.34 -8.39
N VAL A 27 10.88 -23.19 -7.15
CA VAL A 27 10.97 -21.93 -6.42
C VAL A 27 12.45 -21.57 -6.42
N PHE A 28 12.83 -20.61 -7.24
CA PHE A 28 14.18 -20.05 -7.16
C PHE A 28 14.32 -19.41 -5.79
N ALA A 29 15.09 -20.05 -4.94
CA ALA A 29 15.58 -19.44 -3.72
C ALA A 29 16.21 -18.10 -4.11
N TYR A 30 15.76 -17.03 -3.45
CA TYR A 30 16.43 -15.74 -3.54
C TYR A 30 17.91 -15.95 -3.22
N GLY A 31 18.76 -15.52 -4.14
CA GLY A 31 20.19 -15.66 -3.96
C GLY A 31 20.64 -15.00 -2.65
N GLU A 32 21.25 -15.84 -1.87
CA GLU A 32 22.30 -15.52 -0.91
C GLU A 32 22.00 -14.50 0.20
N THR A 33 21.26 -14.95 1.19
CA THR A 33 21.65 -14.90 2.60
C THR A 33 20.72 -15.79 3.39
N SER A 34 21.26 -16.67 4.21
CA SER A 34 20.55 -17.74 4.94
C SER A 34 19.50 -17.29 5.95
N ALA A 35 19.40 -16.01 6.24
CA ALA A 35 18.45 -15.45 7.21
C ALA A 35 17.09 -15.07 6.59
N SER A 36 17.05 -14.69 5.33
CA SER A 36 15.76 -14.32 4.70
C SER A 36 14.89 -15.52 4.35
N SER A 37 15.46 -16.72 4.32
CA SER A 37 14.71 -17.92 3.96
C SER A 37 13.76 -18.41 5.05
N THR A 38 14.00 -18.06 6.30
CA THR A 38 13.14 -18.50 7.42
C THR A 38 11.90 -17.66 7.61
N LEU A 39 11.90 -16.39 7.19
CA LEU A 39 10.74 -15.49 7.28
C LEU A 39 9.66 -15.75 6.22
N PHE A 40 10.04 -16.39 5.12
CA PHE A 40 9.12 -16.85 4.08
C PHE A 40 8.79 -18.33 4.23
N THR A 41 9.01 -18.90 5.43
CA THR A 41 8.78 -20.31 5.70
C THR A 41 7.32 -20.69 5.64
N ASP A 42 7.09 -21.88 5.18
CA ASP A 42 5.93 -22.76 5.28
C ASP A 42 4.57 -22.19 4.82
N THR A 43 4.21 -20.96 5.17
CA THR A 43 2.90 -20.39 4.84
C THR A 43 2.80 -19.86 3.42
N GLN A 44 3.91 -19.47 2.80
CA GLN A 44 3.95 -18.93 1.43
C GLN A 44 4.15 -20.00 0.37
N ASN A 45 4.65 -21.16 0.74
CA ASN A 45 4.82 -22.29 -0.17
C ASN A 45 3.54 -23.10 -0.37
N ILE A 46 2.47 -22.82 0.37
CA ILE A 46 1.18 -23.48 0.21
C ILE A 46 0.40 -22.80 -0.90
N SER A 47 0.41 -23.39 -2.09
CA SER A 47 -0.31 -22.88 -3.27
C SER A 47 -1.81 -23.20 -3.24
N ASP A 48 -2.22 -24.18 -2.46
CA ASP A 48 -3.63 -24.57 -2.31
C ASP A 48 -4.31 -23.78 -1.21
N TYR A 49 -5.32 -22.99 -1.62
CA TYR A 49 -6.11 -22.16 -0.70
C TYR A 49 -6.73 -22.92 0.46
N THR A 50 -7.30 -24.12 0.19
CA THR A 50 -7.99 -24.90 1.22
C THR A 50 -7.02 -25.37 2.28
N THR A 51 -5.88 -25.90 1.86
CA THR A 51 -4.79 -26.32 2.76
C THR A 51 -4.29 -25.15 3.60
N TRP A 52 -3.97 -24.01 2.95
CA TRP A 52 -3.53 -22.82 3.64
C TRP A 52 -4.57 -22.32 4.65
N LYS A 53 -5.84 -22.23 4.25
CA LYS A 53 -6.92 -21.77 5.12
C LYS A 53 -7.06 -22.64 6.37
N ASP A 54 -6.96 -23.95 6.23
CA ASP A 54 -7.21 -24.88 7.34
C ASP A 54 -5.97 -25.09 8.23
N THR A 55 -4.75 -24.98 7.68
CA THR A 55 -3.51 -25.25 8.43
C THR A 55 -2.82 -23.98 8.96
N VAL A 56 -3.05 -22.85 8.33
CA VAL A 56 -2.38 -21.57 8.65
C VAL A 56 -3.39 -20.53 9.11
N TRP A 57 -4.32 -20.14 8.22
CA TRP A 57 -5.22 -19.04 8.49
C TRP A 57 -6.12 -19.28 9.70
N ASN A 58 -6.82 -20.40 9.71
CA ASN A 58 -7.68 -20.81 10.81
C ASN A 58 -6.99 -21.75 11.80
N LYS A 59 -5.96 -22.45 11.38
CA LYS A 59 -5.21 -23.46 12.14
C LYS A 59 -6.13 -24.43 12.88
N LYS A 60 -6.67 -25.40 12.16
CA LYS A 60 -7.54 -26.44 12.68
C LYS A 60 -6.75 -27.63 13.27
N ASP A 61 -7.32 -28.27 14.28
CA ASP A 61 -6.82 -29.56 14.82
C ASP A 61 -7.18 -30.72 13.88
N ASP A 62 -6.71 -31.93 14.21
CA ASP A 62 -6.99 -33.17 13.46
C ASP A 62 -8.48 -33.57 13.43
N GLN A 63 -9.31 -33.00 14.30
CA GLN A 63 -10.76 -33.14 14.33
C GLN A 63 -11.49 -32.07 13.54
N GLY A 64 -10.77 -31.09 12.97
CA GLY A 64 -11.32 -29.99 12.20
C GLY A 64 -11.82 -28.80 13.05
N ASN A 65 -11.53 -28.76 14.35
CA ASN A 65 -11.90 -27.65 15.21
C ASN A 65 -10.84 -26.54 15.15
N LEU A 66 -11.27 -25.28 15.30
CA LEU A 66 -10.38 -24.13 15.38
C LEU A 66 -9.54 -24.21 16.67
N THR A 67 -8.22 -24.10 16.55
CA THR A 67 -7.30 -24.07 17.70
C THR A 67 -7.24 -22.70 18.39
N GLY A 68 -7.67 -21.66 17.68
CA GLY A 68 -7.51 -20.26 18.10
C GLY A 68 -6.08 -19.73 18.01
N GLU A 69 -5.21 -20.43 17.29
CA GLU A 69 -3.79 -20.05 17.07
C GLU A 69 -3.51 -19.68 15.61
N GLY A 70 -4.56 -19.57 14.78
CA GLY A 70 -4.42 -19.21 13.36
C GLY A 70 -4.06 -17.76 13.16
N GLU A 71 -3.52 -17.47 11.99
CA GLU A 71 -3.12 -16.12 11.55
C GLU A 71 -4.30 -15.14 11.46
N SER A 72 -5.53 -15.64 11.33
CA SER A 72 -6.77 -14.84 11.29
C SER A 72 -7.02 -14.02 12.57
N TYR A 73 -6.37 -14.41 13.68
CA TYR A 73 -6.54 -13.74 14.97
C TYR A 73 -5.51 -12.64 15.24
N ASP A 74 -4.60 -12.36 14.30
CA ASP A 74 -3.54 -11.40 14.53
C ASP A 74 -3.63 -10.19 13.59
N SER A 75 -4.08 -9.05 14.12
CA SER A 75 -3.98 -7.73 13.46
C SER A 75 -2.89 -6.85 14.08
N SER A 76 -2.04 -7.42 14.96
CA SER A 76 -0.98 -6.67 15.64
C SER A 76 0.33 -6.57 14.87
N ARG A 77 0.45 -7.23 13.72
CA ARG A 77 1.69 -7.34 12.96
C ARG A 77 2.30 -5.99 12.65
N ILE A 78 3.62 -5.91 12.84
CA ILE A 78 4.36 -4.71 12.53
C ILE A 78 4.34 -4.41 11.03
N ILE A 79 4.13 -3.14 10.69
CA ILE A 79 4.19 -2.60 9.34
C ILE A 79 5.29 -1.55 9.28
N LEU A 80 6.08 -1.59 8.21
CA LEU A 80 7.03 -0.57 7.87
C LEU A 80 6.35 0.50 7.01
N THR A 81 6.62 1.77 7.29
CA THR A 81 6.20 2.90 6.44
C THR A 81 7.44 3.70 6.01
N PRO A 82 7.45 4.33 4.83
CA PRO A 82 8.49 5.29 4.51
C PRO A 82 8.61 6.35 5.61
N GLY A 83 9.84 6.78 5.93
CA GLY A 83 10.04 7.96 6.75
C GLY A 83 10.03 9.24 5.91
N LYS A 84 10.45 10.38 6.46
CA LYS A 84 10.45 11.68 5.77
C LYS A 84 11.30 11.65 4.49
N THR A 85 12.40 10.90 4.54
CA THR A 85 13.35 10.71 3.44
C THR A 85 13.76 9.23 3.35
N ALA A 86 14.51 8.87 2.32
CA ALA A 86 15.07 7.51 2.17
C ALA A 86 16.02 7.09 3.30
N LYS A 87 16.42 8.01 4.19
CA LYS A 87 17.26 7.72 5.36
C LYS A 87 16.46 7.42 6.62
N ASP A 88 15.16 7.44 6.52
CA ASP A 88 14.24 7.32 7.65
C ASP A 88 13.25 6.18 7.42
N LEU A 89 12.75 5.59 8.50
CA LEU A 89 11.74 4.52 8.45
C LEU A 89 10.78 4.63 9.62
N GLY A 90 9.50 4.47 9.34
CA GLY A 90 8.46 4.35 10.35
C GLY A 90 8.10 2.90 10.63
N PHE A 91 7.74 2.61 11.87
CA PHE A 91 7.26 1.32 12.35
C PHE A 91 5.95 1.54 13.08
N ALA A 92 4.97 0.68 12.87
CA ALA A 92 3.72 0.68 13.61
C ALA A 92 3.24 -0.75 13.87
N TRP A 93 2.72 -1.00 15.09
CA TRP A 93 2.13 -2.27 15.47
C TRP A 93 1.19 -2.10 16.66
N TYR A 94 0.34 -3.09 16.90
CA TYR A 94 -0.51 -3.11 18.09
C TYR A 94 0.07 -3.96 19.21
N SER A 95 -0.34 -3.66 20.46
CA SER A 95 -0.05 -4.49 21.63
C SER A 95 -1.27 -4.67 22.51
N LEU A 96 -1.28 -5.79 23.25
CA LEU A 96 -2.35 -6.14 24.20
C LEU A 96 -2.34 -5.24 25.45
N GLU A 97 -1.19 -4.67 25.77
CA GLU A 97 -1.01 -3.73 26.89
C GLU A 97 -0.24 -2.51 26.40
N LYS A 98 -0.42 -1.39 27.09
CA LYS A 98 0.32 -0.15 26.82
C LYS A 98 1.64 -0.14 27.59
N GLY A 99 2.74 0.05 26.86
CA GLY A 99 4.10 0.12 27.42
C GLY A 99 4.91 1.29 26.87
N GLU A 100 6.22 1.18 26.93
CA GLU A 100 7.19 2.07 26.29
C GLU A 100 7.81 1.34 25.10
N PRO A 101 7.27 1.49 23.88
CA PRO A 101 7.69 0.70 22.72
C PRO A 101 9.07 1.14 22.23
N ALA A 102 9.81 0.16 21.69
CA ALA A 102 11.08 0.43 21.04
C ALA A 102 11.37 -0.56 19.90
N VAL A 103 12.25 -0.12 19.00
CA VAL A 103 12.85 -0.94 17.94
C VAL A 103 14.38 -0.93 18.17
N LYS A 104 14.98 -2.12 18.13
CA LYS A 104 16.43 -2.30 17.96
C LYS A 104 16.71 -2.56 16.50
N ILE A 105 17.70 -1.87 15.93
CA ILE A 105 18.06 -2.03 14.52
C ILE A 105 19.56 -1.88 14.33
N GLY A 106 20.16 -2.77 13.56
CA GLY A 106 21.58 -2.80 13.24
C GLY A 106 21.85 -3.47 11.90
N LYS A 107 23.12 -3.59 11.53
CA LYS A 107 23.55 -4.23 10.28
C LYS A 107 23.91 -5.72 10.48
N LYS A 108 23.96 -6.19 11.72
CA LYS A 108 24.21 -7.60 12.05
C LYS A 108 22.92 -8.30 12.47
N GLU A 109 22.76 -9.53 12.00
CA GLU A 109 21.58 -10.35 12.28
C GLU A 109 21.40 -10.65 13.78
N ASP A 110 22.52 -10.81 14.51
CA ASP A 110 22.51 -11.02 15.95
C ASP A 110 22.24 -9.76 16.77
N LEU A 111 21.98 -8.63 16.10
CA LEU A 111 21.75 -7.32 16.69
C LEU A 111 22.86 -6.84 17.65
N SER A 112 24.08 -7.39 17.55
CA SER A 112 25.20 -7.01 18.41
C SER A 112 25.71 -5.57 18.18
N ASP A 113 25.37 -4.96 17.05
CA ASP A 113 25.66 -3.58 16.67
C ASP A 113 24.41 -2.68 16.68
N ALA A 114 23.28 -3.20 17.17
CA ALA A 114 22.00 -2.49 17.09
C ALA A 114 21.95 -1.25 17.97
N GLN A 115 21.31 -0.22 17.45
CA GLN A 115 20.86 0.96 18.20
C GLN A 115 19.39 0.77 18.59
N GLU A 116 19.01 1.32 19.73
CA GLU A 116 17.64 1.30 20.24
C GLU A 116 16.97 2.64 20.00
N PHE A 117 15.79 2.61 19.39
CA PHE A 117 14.94 3.75 19.11
C PHE A 117 13.62 3.59 19.85
N LYS A 118 13.32 4.53 20.76
CA LYS A 118 12.08 4.55 21.50
C LYS A 118 10.99 5.25 20.72
N GLY A 119 9.75 4.81 20.93
CA GLY A 119 8.57 5.35 20.29
C GLY A 119 7.50 5.83 21.27
N THR A 120 6.30 5.92 20.75
CA THR A 120 5.11 6.31 21.49
C THR A 120 4.05 5.22 21.43
N ALA A 121 3.35 4.98 22.54
CA ALA A 121 2.19 4.12 22.62
C ALA A 121 0.93 4.97 22.82
N THR A 122 0.08 5.00 21.82
CA THR A 122 -1.24 5.63 21.90
C THR A 122 -2.24 4.61 22.43
N GLU A 123 -3.00 4.99 23.45
CA GLU A 123 -4.05 4.13 23.99
C GLU A 123 -5.18 3.98 22.96
N ILE A 124 -5.56 2.73 22.70
CA ILE A 124 -6.63 2.36 21.79
C ILE A 124 -7.56 1.34 22.46
N ASN A 125 -8.70 1.11 21.85
CA ASN A 125 -9.59 0.01 22.17
C ASN A 125 -10.03 -0.63 20.84
N ARG A 126 -9.26 -1.60 20.39
CA ARG A 126 -9.50 -2.36 19.16
C ARG A 126 -9.53 -3.85 19.48
N SER A 127 -10.42 -4.56 18.85
CA SER A 127 -10.53 -6.00 19.06
C SER A 127 -10.86 -6.70 17.76
N ASN A 128 -10.41 -7.93 17.65
CA ASN A 128 -10.90 -8.90 16.70
C ASN A 128 -11.60 -10.04 17.49
N GLN A 129 -11.87 -11.14 16.81
CA GLN A 129 -12.59 -12.29 17.43
C GLN A 129 -11.92 -12.84 18.70
N LYS A 130 -10.62 -12.67 18.89
CA LYS A 130 -9.84 -13.24 20.00
C LYS A 130 -9.15 -12.22 20.88
N ASN A 131 -8.54 -11.22 20.28
CA ASN A 131 -7.63 -10.29 20.94
C ASN A 131 -8.29 -8.92 21.16
N THR A 132 -7.96 -8.26 22.28
CA THR A 132 -8.26 -6.87 22.52
C THR A 132 -6.95 -6.10 22.65
N TYR A 133 -6.69 -5.23 21.70
CA TYR A 133 -5.48 -4.40 21.64
C TYR A 133 -5.72 -3.10 22.40
N LYS A 134 -4.78 -2.74 23.28
CA LYS A 134 -4.87 -1.55 24.11
C LYS A 134 -3.93 -0.42 23.70
N ALA A 135 -2.96 -0.71 22.86
CA ALA A 135 -2.06 0.32 22.36
C ALA A 135 -1.71 0.14 20.87
N SER A 136 -1.61 1.28 20.20
CA SER A 136 -0.92 1.44 18.93
C SER A 136 0.46 2.01 19.20
N ASN A 137 1.48 1.26 18.85
CA ASN A 137 2.89 1.59 19.04
C ASN A 137 3.46 2.15 17.74
N LYS A 138 4.21 3.26 17.84
CA LYS A 138 4.87 3.88 16.71
C LYS A 138 6.29 4.24 17.06
N VAL A 139 7.24 3.83 16.23
CA VAL A 139 8.64 4.18 16.32
C VAL A 139 9.09 4.78 15.01
N THR A 140 9.85 5.87 15.04
CA THR A 140 10.49 6.44 13.85
C THR A 140 12.00 6.37 14.03
N VAL A 141 12.68 5.81 13.05
CA VAL A 141 14.14 5.78 12.96
C VAL A 141 14.55 6.81 11.92
N GLU A 142 15.27 7.85 12.35
CA GLU A 142 15.66 8.97 11.47
C GLU A 142 17.18 8.95 11.21
N GLY A 143 17.57 9.22 9.96
CA GLY A 143 18.96 9.44 9.53
C GLY A 143 19.88 8.22 9.55
N LEU A 144 19.34 7.01 9.78
CA LEU A 144 20.15 5.79 9.95
C LEU A 144 20.51 5.11 8.64
N PHE A 145 19.58 5.13 7.67
CA PHE A 145 19.63 4.20 6.54
C PHE A 145 20.58 4.66 5.44
N GLU A 146 21.48 3.76 5.06
CA GLU A 146 22.40 3.87 3.91
C GLU A 146 21.85 3.06 2.74
N GLU A 147 22.15 3.44 1.50
CA GLU A 147 21.71 2.71 0.30
C GLU A 147 22.30 1.30 0.22
N ASN A 148 21.56 0.37 -0.40
CA ASN A 148 21.96 -1.01 -0.67
C ASN A 148 22.51 -1.74 0.57
N THR A 149 21.89 -1.50 1.72
CA THR A 149 22.32 -2.05 3.01
C THR A 149 21.19 -2.84 3.63
N THR A 150 21.48 -4.04 4.11
CA THR A 150 20.55 -4.84 4.89
C THR A 150 20.66 -4.47 6.35
N TYR A 151 19.54 -4.18 6.95
CA TYR A 151 19.36 -3.95 8.38
C TYR A 151 18.50 -5.06 8.97
N TYR A 152 18.81 -5.42 10.20
CA TYR A 152 18.05 -6.37 11.00
C TYR A 152 17.43 -5.64 12.17
N TYR A 153 16.20 -5.96 12.51
CA TYR A 153 15.50 -5.29 13.58
C TYR A 153 14.65 -6.25 14.42
N SER A 154 14.43 -5.85 15.66
CA SER A 154 13.49 -6.48 16.59
C SER A 154 12.78 -5.37 17.35
N TYR A 155 11.56 -5.62 17.78
CA TYR A 155 10.75 -4.64 18.50
C TYR A 155 10.19 -5.21 19.80
N THR A 156 9.84 -4.31 20.71
CA THR A 156 9.18 -4.64 21.98
C THR A 156 8.10 -3.64 22.31
N ASP A 157 7.03 -4.10 22.97
CA ASP A 157 5.94 -3.25 23.44
C ASP A 157 6.33 -2.42 24.66
N ASP A 158 7.28 -2.89 25.46
CA ASP A 158 7.71 -2.22 26.68
C ASP A 158 9.19 -2.47 27.00
N VAL A 159 10.02 -1.44 26.93
CA VAL A 159 11.46 -1.53 27.28
C VAL A 159 11.71 -1.77 28.77
N LYS A 160 10.71 -1.55 29.64
CA LYS A 160 10.85 -1.83 31.08
C LYS A 160 10.71 -3.32 31.38
N ASN A 161 9.93 -4.02 30.58
CA ASN A 161 9.74 -5.48 30.66
C ASN A 161 9.84 -6.08 29.25
N PRO A 162 11.03 -6.07 28.63
CA PRO A 162 11.16 -6.33 27.23
C PRO A 162 10.92 -7.80 26.86
N ALA A 163 9.97 -8.00 25.96
CA ALA A 163 9.79 -9.22 25.20
C ALA A 163 10.09 -8.88 23.72
N TRP A 164 11.35 -9.01 23.33
CA TRP A 164 11.79 -8.70 21.98
C TRP A 164 11.22 -9.70 20.98
N SER A 165 10.70 -9.19 19.86
CA SER A 165 10.23 -10.01 18.75
C SER A 165 11.36 -10.83 18.13
N GLU A 166 11.00 -11.80 17.29
CA GLU A 166 11.96 -12.40 16.38
C GLU A 166 12.59 -11.33 15.48
N VAL A 167 13.84 -11.58 15.05
CA VAL A 167 14.56 -10.65 14.21
C VAL A 167 13.98 -10.65 12.81
N GLN A 168 13.70 -9.47 12.31
CA GLN A 168 13.24 -9.20 10.95
C GLN A 168 14.34 -8.51 10.16
N SER A 169 14.22 -8.44 8.83
CA SER A 169 15.17 -7.73 7.99
C SER A 169 14.51 -6.71 7.07
N TYR A 170 15.24 -5.64 6.79
CA TYR A 170 14.90 -4.61 5.81
C TYR A 170 16.13 -4.27 4.98
N THR A 171 16.00 -4.32 3.66
CA THR A 171 17.10 -3.97 2.74
C THR A 171 16.76 -2.72 1.96
N THR A 172 17.51 -1.66 2.22
CA THR A 172 17.42 -0.39 1.48
C THR A 172 17.88 -0.58 0.04
N LYS A 173 17.36 0.26 -0.84
CA LYS A 173 17.71 0.28 -2.26
C LYS A 173 18.38 1.61 -2.61
N LYS A 174 18.82 1.75 -3.86
CA LYS A 174 19.30 3.04 -4.38
C LYS A 174 18.19 4.06 -4.37
N THR A 175 18.56 5.32 -4.18
CA THR A 175 17.65 6.46 -4.31
C THR A 175 17.66 7.05 -5.72
N THR A 176 18.67 6.72 -6.50
CA THR A 176 18.73 7.02 -7.94
C THR A 176 18.36 5.77 -8.73
N ASN A 177 17.46 5.88 -9.71
CA ASN A 177 16.97 4.74 -10.49
C ASN A 177 16.38 3.65 -9.58
N PHE A 178 15.31 3.97 -8.89
CA PHE A 178 14.61 3.06 -8.00
C PHE A 178 13.25 2.62 -8.57
N GLN A 179 12.72 1.54 -8.01
CA GLN A 179 11.46 0.93 -8.44
C GLN A 179 10.49 0.89 -7.26
N THR A 180 9.20 1.04 -7.56
CA THR A 180 8.09 0.85 -6.60
C THR A 180 7.06 -0.12 -7.17
N ILE A 181 6.25 -0.69 -6.27
CA ILE A 181 5.07 -1.47 -6.61
C ILE A 181 3.85 -0.59 -6.33
N LEU A 182 2.90 -0.50 -7.26
CA LEU A 182 1.60 0.11 -7.05
C LEU A 182 0.52 -0.96 -6.99
N VAL A 183 -0.33 -0.87 -5.97
CA VAL A 183 -1.51 -1.72 -5.77
C VAL A 183 -2.72 -0.85 -5.44
N GLY A 184 -3.90 -1.29 -5.80
CA GLY A 184 -5.16 -0.66 -5.41
C GLY A 184 -6.12 -1.66 -4.79
N ASP A 185 -6.95 -1.19 -3.91
CA ASP A 185 -8.17 -1.86 -3.44
C ASP A 185 -7.97 -3.36 -3.11
N PRO A 186 -7.08 -3.72 -2.17
CA PRO A 186 -7.05 -5.08 -1.65
C PRO A 186 -8.39 -5.45 -1.01
N GLN A 187 -9.04 -4.48 -0.41
CA GLN A 187 -10.39 -4.50 0.13
C GLN A 187 -10.76 -5.85 0.75
N ILE A 188 -9.96 -6.24 1.75
CA ILE A 188 -10.09 -7.53 2.44
C ILE A 188 -11.47 -7.64 3.09
N GLY A 189 -12.20 -8.69 2.74
CA GLY A 189 -13.58 -8.93 3.18
C GLY A 189 -14.65 -8.72 2.10
N ALA A 190 -14.29 -8.13 0.95
CA ALA A 190 -15.26 -7.73 -0.07
C ALA A 190 -15.82 -8.85 -0.96
N SER A 191 -15.16 -10.02 -1.02
CA SER A 191 -15.51 -11.08 -1.99
C SER A 191 -16.92 -11.65 -1.85
N GLY A 192 -17.53 -11.59 -0.71
CA GLY A 192 -18.78 -12.33 -0.47
C GLY A 192 -20.04 -11.50 -0.42
N SER A 193 -20.02 -10.34 0.20
CA SER A 193 -21.23 -9.60 0.47
C SER A 193 -20.98 -8.10 0.48
N GLN A 194 -20.70 -7.56 -0.64
CA GLN A 194 -20.47 -6.13 -0.85
C GLN A 194 -21.09 -5.24 0.24
N GLY A 195 -20.29 -4.82 1.23
CA GLY A 195 -20.67 -3.77 2.16
C GLY A 195 -21.68 -4.15 3.24
N GLN A 196 -21.87 -5.41 3.59
CA GLN A 196 -22.84 -5.80 4.62
C GLN A 196 -22.28 -5.86 6.05
N GLY A 197 -21.01 -5.53 6.24
CA GLY A 197 -20.45 -5.34 7.58
C GLY A 197 -20.39 -6.57 8.49
N THR A 198 -20.55 -7.76 7.94
CA THR A 198 -20.32 -9.02 8.64
C THR A 198 -18.99 -9.57 8.17
N ALA A 199 -18.01 -9.62 9.07
CA ALA A 199 -16.79 -10.37 8.84
C ALA A 199 -17.17 -11.83 8.60
N ASP A 200 -17.28 -12.22 7.34
CA ASP A 200 -17.33 -13.63 6.98
C ASP A 200 -15.89 -14.11 6.90
N ASP A 201 -15.51 -15.01 7.79
CA ASP A 201 -14.17 -15.60 7.82
C ASP A 201 -13.73 -16.16 6.45
N ILE A 202 -14.68 -16.62 5.64
CA ILE A 202 -14.41 -17.17 4.30
C ILE A 202 -13.95 -16.06 3.35
N ASN A 203 -14.60 -14.90 3.37
CA ASN A 203 -14.27 -13.79 2.49
C ASN A 203 -12.93 -13.16 2.85
N ILE A 204 -12.72 -12.90 4.14
CA ILE A 204 -11.43 -12.41 4.64
C ILE A 204 -10.32 -13.39 4.26
N ALA A 205 -10.54 -14.69 4.42
CA ALA A 205 -9.53 -15.70 4.11
C ALA A 205 -9.17 -15.72 2.61
N VAL A 206 -10.15 -15.73 1.72
CA VAL A 206 -9.88 -15.78 0.27
C VAL A 206 -9.21 -14.51 -0.22
N ASP A 207 -9.66 -13.34 0.25
CA ASP A 207 -9.07 -12.07 -0.13
C ASP A 207 -7.64 -11.94 0.40
N THR A 208 -7.39 -12.38 1.64
CA THR A 208 -6.05 -12.44 2.22
C THR A 208 -5.11 -13.34 1.42
N PHE A 209 -5.57 -14.52 1.04
CA PHE A 209 -4.77 -15.45 0.25
C PHE A 209 -4.38 -14.83 -1.10
N ASN A 210 -5.35 -14.28 -1.81
CA ASN A 210 -5.11 -13.64 -3.10
C ASN A 210 -4.21 -12.39 -2.98
N TRP A 211 -4.46 -11.55 -1.97
CA TRP A 211 -3.62 -10.40 -1.65
C TRP A 211 -2.16 -10.79 -1.43
N ASN A 212 -1.92 -11.81 -0.61
CA ASN A 212 -0.58 -12.32 -0.36
C ASN A 212 0.08 -12.82 -1.66
N LYS A 213 -0.66 -13.57 -2.50
CA LYS A 213 -0.16 -14.06 -3.78
C LYS A 213 0.17 -12.94 -4.76
N THR A 214 -0.66 -11.90 -4.82
CA THR A 214 -0.38 -10.72 -5.64
C THR A 214 0.91 -10.03 -5.21
N LEU A 215 1.13 -9.85 -3.91
CA LEU A 215 2.37 -9.25 -3.41
C LEU A 215 3.60 -10.13 -3.65
N GLU A 216 3.48 -11.45 -3.51
CA GLU A 216 4.55 -12.39 -3.88
C GLU A 216 4.94 -12.22 -5.35
N GLN A 217 3.95 -12.23 -6.26
CA GLN A 217 4.19 -12.04 -7.68
C GLN A 217 4.76 -10.66 -8.01
N ALA A 218 4.23 -9.63 -7.37
CA ALA A 218 4.74 -8.27 -7.52
C ALA A 218 6.21 -8.17 -7.10
N LYS A 219 6.61 -8.83 -6.01
CA LYS A 219 8.00 -8.88 -5.55
C LYS A 219 8.90 -9.68 -6.49
N ILE A 220 8.41 -10.76 -7.10
CA ILE A 220 9.14 -11.50 -8.14
C ILE A 220 9.36 -10.62 -9.37
N THR A 221 8.34 -9.87 -9.79
CA THR A 221 8.38 -8.97 -10.96
C THR A 221 9.26 -7.74 -10.69
N ALA A 222 9.21 -7.23 -9.47
CA ALA A 222 9.96 -6.06 -9.00
C ALA A 222 10.91 -6.40 -7.84
N PRO A 223 11.96 -7.21 -8.03
CA PRO A 223 12.83 -7.68 -6.95
C PRO A 223 13.58 -6.55 -6.24
N ASN A 224 13.75 -5.43 -6.92
CA ASN A 224 14.43 -4.23 -6.41
C ASN A 224 13.47 -3.14 -5.94
N ALA A 225 12.18 -3.43 -5.77
CA ALA A 225 11.26 -2.45 -5.23
C ALA A 225 11.74 -1.88 -3.90
N SER A 226 11.68 -0.55 -3.77
CA SER A 226 12.06 0.20 -2.57
C SER A 226 10.94 0.26 -1.55
N PHE A 227 9.70 0.34 -2.03
CA PHE A 227 8.47 0.37 -1.22
C PHE A 227 7.23 0.08 -2.08
N ILE A 228 6.11 -0.13 -1.39
CA ILE A 228 4.79 -0.34 -2.00
C ILE A 228 3.98 0.95 -1.87
N LEU A 229 3.29 1.34 -2.93
CA LEU A 229 2.26 2.39 -2.96
C LEU A 229 0.89 1.68 -2.96
N SER A 230 0.03 1.96 -1.99
CA SER A 230 -1.31 1.37 -1.88
C SER A 230 -2.37 2.47 -1.95
N ALA A 231 -3.20 2.41 -2.98
CA ALA A 231 -4.14 3.47 -3.34
C ALA A 231 -5.47 3.45 -2.53
N GLY A 232 -5.45 2.95 -1.29
CA GLY A 232 -6.60 2.97 -0.38
C GLY A 232 -7.45 1.70 -0.43
N ASP A 233 -8.52 1.71 0.35
CA ASP A 233 -9.45 0.58 0.55
C ASP A 233 -8.69 -0.71 0.86
N GLN A 234 -7.96 -0.70 1.99
CA GLN A 234 -7.25 -1.87 2.50
C GLN A 234 -8.23 -2.94 2.99
N ILE A 235 -9.36 -2.49 3.54
CA ILE A 235 -10.42 -3.30 4.16
C ILE A 235 -11.79 -2.98 3.54
N ASP A 236 -12.77 -3.87 3.73
CA ASP A 236 -14.12 -3.69 3.16
C ASP A 236 -15.09 -2.93 4.08
N TYR A 237 -14.99 -3.07 5.40
CA TYR A 237 -15.97 -2.50 6.29
C TYR A 237 -15.96 -0.96 6.34
N ALA A 238 -16.94 -0.33 5.70
CA ALA A 238 -17.10 1.12 5.63
C ALA A 238 -17.92 1.74 6.78
N GLY A 239 -18.16 1.00 7.88
CA GLY A 239 -18.96 1.47 9.00
C GLY A 239 -18.20 2.34 10.00
N THR A 240 -18.92 2.84 11.01
CA THR A 240 -18.35 3.66 12.10
C THR A 240 -17.69 2.81 13.19
N ASP A 241 -17.03 3.46 14.15
CA ASP A 241 -16.40 2.84 15.31
C ASP A 241 -17.38 2.31 16.37
N SER A 242 -18.45 1.64 15.96
CA SER A 242 -19.25 0.81 16.87
C SER A 242 -18.42 -0.36 17.41
N SER A 243 -18.85 -1.02 18.49
CA SER A 243 -18.15 -2.20 19.02
C SER A 243 -17.98 -3.28 17.95
N ASP A 244 -19.06 -3.56 17.22
CA ASP A 244 -19.04 -4.56 16.13
C ASP A 244 -18.19 -4.11 14.95
N GLY A 245 -18.27 -2.82 14.57
CA GLY A 245 -17.47 -2.25 13.49
C GLY A 245 -15.97 -2.33 13.75
N LYS A 246 -15.50 -2.05 14.95
CA LYS A 246 -14.09 -2.20 15.33
C LYS A 246 -13.61 -3.64 15.22
N ASN A 247 -14.45 -4.59 15.62
CA ASN A 247 -14.11 -6.01 15.57
C ASN A 247 -14.01 -6.50 14.11
N VAL A 248 -14.94 -6.09 13.26
CA VAL A 248 -14.91 -6.42 11.83
C VAL A 248 -13.64 -5.86 11.19
N ARG A 249 -13.37 -4.56 11.37
CA ARG A 249 -12.17 -3.93 10.79
C ARG A 249 -10.88 -4.62 11.21
N GLU A 250 -10.70 -4.93 12.49
CA GLU A 250 -9.48 -5.60 12.94
C GLU A 250 -9.37 -7.03 12.43
N SER A 251 -10.49 -7.71 12.17
CA SER A 251 -10.47 -9.00 11.49
C SER A 251 -10.04 -8.88 10.02
N GLU A 252 -10.45 -7.83 9.33
CA GLU A 252 -10.03 -7.52 7.97
C GLU A 252 -8.56 -7.04 7.92
N TYR A 253 -8.13 -6.21 8.88
CA TYR A 253 -6.73 -5.82 9.02
C TYR A 253 -5.80 -7.00 9.33
N ALA A 254 -6.28 -8.04 10.04
CA ALA A 254 -5.51 -9.28 10.18
C ALA A 254 -5.18 -9.89 8.81
N GLY A 255 -6.11 -9.81 7.86
CA GLY A 255 -5.88 -10.22 6.48
C GLY A 255 -4.95 -9.28 5.71
N PHE A 256 -5.21 -7.97 5.80
CA PHE A 256 -4.38 -6.99 5.09
C PHE A 256 -2.92 -7.02 5.54
N THR A 257 -2.67 -7.14 6.85
CA THR A 257 -1.32 -7.17 7.42
C THR A 257 -0.63 -8.52 7.35
N TYR A 258 -1.34 -9.58 6.89
CA TYR A 258 -0.82 -10.94 6.82
C TYR A 258 0.45 -11.09 5.97
N PRO A 259 0.58 -10.53 4.75
CA PRO A 259 1.73 -10.76 3.90
C PRO A 259 3.05 -10.40 4.60
N ALA A 260 3.96 -11.37 4.70
CA ALA A 260 5.27 -11.18 5.34
C ALA A 260 6.10 -10.07 4.68
N LEU A 261 5.86 -9.81 3.39
CA LEU A 261 6.51 -8.73 2.65
C LEU A 261 6.36 -7.35 3.32
N LEU A 262 5.24 -7.09 4.02
CA LEU A 262 4.99 -5.81 4.70
C LEU A 262 5.89 -5.56 5.92
N ARG A 263 6.61 -6.58 6.39
CA ARG A 263 7.64 -6.49 7.44
C ARG A 263 9.04 -6.27 6.86
N MET A 264 9.18 -6.34 5.53
CA MET A 264 10.47 -6.26 4.83
C MET A 264 10.52 -5.15 3.78
N LEU A 265 9.36 -4.61 3.40
CA LEU A 265 9.21 -3.58 2.38
C LEU A 265 8.23 -2.51 2.88
N PRO A 266 8.66 -1.24 2.98
CA PRO A 266 7.80 -0.17 3.47
C PRO A 266 6.54 -0.01 2.62
N LEU A 267 5.43 0.32 3.26
CA LEU A 267 4.12 0.51 2.67
C LEU A 267 3.68 1.96 2.84
N ALA A 268 3.54 2.68 1.73
CA ALA A 268 2.91 4.00 1.68
C ALA A 268 1.45 3.84 1.25
N THR A 269 0.52 4.18 2.14
CA THR A 269 -0.92 4.02 1.90
C THR A 269 -1.62 5.35 1.75
N THR A 270 -2.82 5.36 1.16
CA THR A 270 -3.78 6.46 1.30
C THR A 270 -5.06 5.97 1.96
N ILE A 271 -5.88 6.90 2.46
CA ILE A 271 -7.14 6.59 3.14
C ILE A 271 -8.23 6.38 2.09
N GLY A 272 -8.78 5.16 1.99
CA GLY A 272 -9.92 4.86 1.17
C GLY A 272 -11.25 5.28 1.82
N ASN A 273 -12.33 5.18 1.07
CA ASN A 273 -13.65 5.50 1.63
C ASN A 273 -14.13 4.46 2.65
N HIS A 274 -13.61 3.24 2.58
CA HIS A 274 -13.88 2.20 3.56
C HIS A 274 -13.19 2.46 4.90
N GLU A 275 -11.98 3.02 4.92
CA GLU A 275 -11.32 3.42 6.16
C GLU A 275 -11.90 4.70 6.76
N SER A 276 -12.47 5.60 5.95
CA SER A 276 -12.70 7.01 6.29
C SER A 276 -13.61 7.26 7.49
N LYS A 277 -14.50 6.33 7.83
CA LYS A 277 -15.43 6.45 8.94
C LYS A 277 -14.93 5.86 10.25
N GLY A 278 -13.86 5.08 10.20
CA GLY A 278 -13.19 4.50 11.36
C GLY A 278 -11.98 5.31 11.79
N THR A 279 -11.29 4.84 12.81
CA THR A 279 -10.05 5.44 13.29
C THR A 279 -8.86 4.47 13.20
N ASP A 280 -9.09 3.26 12.69
CA ASP A 280 -8.11 2.17 12.67
C ASP A 280 -6.91 2.51 11.78
N TYR A 281 -7.13 3.10 10.61
CA TYR A 281 -6.06 3.47 9.67
C TYR A 281 -4.93 4.26 10.37
N LYS A 282 -5.24 5.33 11.09
CA LYS A 282 -4.21 6.14 11.75
C LYS A 282 -3.44 5.41 12.84
N TYR A 283 -3.97 4.30 13.33
CA TYR A 283 -3.30 3.48 14.33
C TYR A 283 -2.39 2.42 13.72
N HIS A 284 -2.72 1.92 12.51
CA HIS A 284 -1.91 0.92 11.81
C HIS A 284 -0.68 1.50 11.08
N TYR A 285 -0.64 2.81 10.82
CA TYR A 285 0.44 3.41 10.01
C TYR A 285 1.14 4.55 10.74
N ASN A 286 2.47 4.65 10.57
CA ASN A 286 3.31 5.74 11.06
C ASN A 286 3.72 6.66 9.90
N ASN A 287 2.74 7.35 9.32
CA ASN A 287 2.96 8.19 8.13
C ASN A 287 3.77 9.45 8.48
N PRO A 288 4.83 9.77 7.70
CA PRO A 288 5.68 10.92 7.96
C PRO A 288 5.01 12.24 7.55
N ASN A 289 5.43 13.34 8.16
CA ASN A 289 4.96 14.70 7.80
C ASN A 289 3.43 14.83 7.74
N SER A 290 2.72 14.00 8.50
CA SER A 290 1.27 14.10 8.66
C SER A 290 0.95 15.15 9.74
N GLU A 291 -0.02 16.01 9.46
CA GLU A 291 -0.41 17.09 10.36
C GLU A 291 -1.93 17.15 10.50
N ASP A 292 -2.40 17.12 11.73
CA ASP A 292 -3.83 17.26 12.02
C ASP A 292 -4.34 18.61 11.52
N GLY A 293 -5.50 18.59 10.85
CA GLY A 293 -6.10 19.76 10.22
C GLY A 293 -5.73 19.97 8.75
N LEU A 294 -4.83 19.13 8.20
CA LEU A 294 -4.54 19.13 6.77
C LEU A 294 -5.07 17.84 6.12
N GLY A 295 -6.18 17.97 5.38
CA GLY A 295 -6.88 16.84 4.76
C GLY A 295 -7.42 15.82 5.77
N SER A 296 -7.73 16.26 6.99
CA SER A 296 -8.03 15.35 8.10
C SER A 296 -9.45 14.80 8.06
N THR A 297 -9.56 13.52 8.41
CA THR A 297 -10.79 12.83 8.82
C THR A 297 -10.55 12.10 10.13
N ASN A 298 -11.52 11.37 10.64
CA ASN A 298 -11.31 10.52 11.83
C ASN A 298 -10.19 9.48 11.63
N SER A 299 -9.98 9.06 10.38
CA SER A 299 -9.01 8.02 10.02
C SER A 299 -7.57 8.52 9.93
N GLY A 300 -7.37 9.80 9.76
CA GLY A 300 -6.04 10.41 9.60
C GLY A 300 -6.05 11.61 8.67
N SER A 301 -4.87 12.04 8.28
CA SER A 301 -4.62 13.28 7.53
C SER A 301 -3.80 13.00 6.28
N ASP A 302 -3.65 14.01 5.44
CA ASP A 302 -2.66 14.02 4.37
C ASP A 302 -1.25 13.85 4.92
N TYR A 303 -0.34 13.37 4.08
CA TYR A 303 1.08 13.27 4.43
C TYR A 303 1.98 13.30 3.18
N TYR A 304 3.27 13.48 3.36
CA TYR A 304 4.23 13.42 2.27
C TYR A 304 5.60 12.90 2.71
N PHE A 305 6.39 12.43 1.76
CA PHE A 305 7.78 12.01 1.95
C PHE A 305 8.56 12.17 0.65
N SER A 306 9.88 12.16 0.74
CA SER A 306 10.75 12.14 -0.43
C SER A 306 11.57 10.84 -0.51
N TYR A 307 11.78 10.35 -1.71
CA TYR A 307 12.70 9.25 -1.97
C TYR A 307 13.53 9.59 -3.21
N GLY A 308 14.83 9.78 -3.01
CA GLY A 308 15.69 10.33 -4.07
C GLY A 308 15.23 11.71 -4.51
N ASN A 309 15.00 11.86 -5.81
CA ASN A 309 14.54 13.10 -6.44
C ASN A 309 13.02 13.13 -6.69
N VAL A 310 12.27 12.22 -6.04
CA VAL A 310 10.81 12.13 -6.17
C VAL A 310 10.15 12.56 -4.86
N LEU A 311 9.19 13.46 -4.96
CA LEU A 311 8.29 13.84 -3.88
C LEU A 311 6.98 13.05 -4.02
N PHE A 312 6.64 12.28 -3.00
CA PHE A 312 5.40 11.53 -2.88
C PHE A 312 4.47 12.23 -1.89
N ILE A 313 3.22 12.45 -2.29
CA ILE A 313 2.21 13.12 -1.47
C ILE A 313 0.96 12.25 -1.46
N SER A 314 0.46 11.94 -0.27
CA SER A 314 -0.81 11.23 -0.08
C SER A 314 -1.87 12.22 0.40
N LEU A 315 -2.94 12.37 -0.36
CA LEU A 315 -4.09 13.20 0.00
C LEU A 315 -5.25 12.32 0.43
N ASN A 316 -5.94 12.71 1.47
CA ASN A 316 -7.16 12.05 1.94
C ASN A 316 -8.38 12.60 1.18
N SER A 317 -8.71 12.02 0.05
CA SER A 317 -9.81 12.48 -0.81
C SER A 317 -11.21 12.32 -0.20
N ASN A 318 -11.33 11.74 1.00
CA ASN A 318 -12.57 11.75 1.79
C ASN A 318 -12.83 13.13 2.45
N ASN A 319 -11.78 13.88 2.72
CA ASN A 319 -11.87 15.31 3.05
C ASN A 319 -11.97 16.09 1.73
N ARG A 320 -12.98 16.94 1.59
CA ARG A 320 -13.20 17.74 0.38
C ARG A 320 -12.78 19.21 0.54
N ASN A 321 -12.08 19.54 1.62
CA ASN A 321 -11.56 20.87 1.88
C ASN A 321 -10.28 21.13 1.09
N THR A 322 -10.42 21.66 -0.10
CA THR A 322 -9.29 21.95 -1.00
C THR A 322 -8.29 22.98 -0.42
N VAL A 323 -8.68 23.77 0.57
CA VAL A 323 -7.76 24.70 1.24
C VAL A 323 -6.74 23.95 2.09
N GLU A 324 -7.18 22.92 2.83
CA GLU A 324 -6.29 22.08 3.63
C GLU A 324 -5.30 21.31 2.74
N HIS A 325 -5.80 20.68 1.66
CA HIS A 325 -4.95 19.97 0.70
C HIS A 325 -3.94 20.89 0.01
N ARG A 326 -4.36 22.11 -0.38
CA ARG A 326 -3.45 23.12 -0.97
C ARG A 326 -2.34 23.50 -0.01
N GLU A 327 -2.65 23.67 1.27
CA GLU A 327 -1.67 24.00 2.30
C GLU A 327 -0.64 22.87 2.47
N LEU A 328 -1.07 21.61 2.49
CA LEU A 328 -0.14 20.49 2.52
C LEU A 328 0.71 20.40 1.26
N LEU A 329 0.09 20.51 0.07
CA LEU A 329 0.81 20.50 -1.21
C LEU A 329 1.89 21.58 -1.25
N LYS A 330 1.55 22.79 -0.80
CA LYS A 330 2.48 23.89 -0.68
C LYS A 330 3.66 23.55 0.25
N LYS A 331 3.38 23.09 1.46
CA LYS A 331 4.41 22.67 2.42
C LYS A 331 5.32 21.58 1.83
N ALA A 332 4.72 20.56 1.19
CA ALA A 332 5.46 19.47 0.59
C ALA A 332 6.40 19.95 -0.51
N VAL A 333 5.91 20.78 -1.45
CA VAL A 333 6.71 21.29 -2.57
C VAL A 333 7.79 22.26 -2.09
N GLU A 334 7.47 23.18 -1.17
CA GLU A 334 8.43 24.15 -0.61
C GLU A 334 9.54 23.45 0.21
N SER A 335 9.22 22.35 0.89
CA SER A 335 10.20 21.56 1.64
C SER A 335 11.07 20.65 0.76
N ASN A 336 10.71 20.46 -0.52
CA ASN A 336 11.41 19.61 -1.47
C ASN A 336 11.68 20.33 -2.79
N PRO A 337 12.40 21.46 -2.78
CA PRO A 337 12.56 22.31 -3.97
C PRO A 337 13.36 21.62 -5.09
N ASP A 338 14.17 20.62 -4.76
CA ASP A 338 14.99 19.86 -5.69
C ASP A 338 14.27 18.63 -6.25
N ALA A 339 13.02 18.35 -5.83
CA ALA A 339 12.24 17.25 -6.37
C ALA A 339 12.02 17.43 -7.87
N LYS A 340 12.48 16.44 -8.64
CA LYS A 340 12.35 16.43 -10.09
C LYS A 340 10.98 15.94 -10.51
N TRP A 341 10.45 14.96 -9.78
CA TRP A 341 9.15 14.37 -10.01
C TRP A 341 8.27 14.57 -8.78
N LYS A 342 7.01 14.86 -9.02
CA LYS A 342 5.97 14.99 -8.00
C LYS A 342 4.87 13.99 -8.30
N VAL A 343 4.68 13.05 -7.37
CA VAL A 343 3.66 11.99 -7.45
C VAL A 343 2.66 12.21 -6.33
N VAL A 344 1.39 12.34 -6.69
CA VAL A 344 0.30 12.40 -5.73
C VAL A 344 -0.44 11.06 -5.72
N MET A 345 -0.88 10.63 -4.57
CA MET A 345 -1.74 9.48 -4.39
C MET A 345 -2.96 9.87 -3.56
N PHE A 346 -4.15 9.50 -4.01
CA PHE A 346 -5.39 9.54 -3.24
C PHE A 346 -6.34 8.45 -3.75
N HIS A 347 -7.32 8.09 -2.91
CA HIS A 347 -8.11 6.91 -3.18
C HIS A 347 -9.09 7.07 -4.34
N HIS A 348 -9.99 8.08 -4.26
CA HIS A 348 -11.07 8.21 -5.25
C HIS A 348 -10.53 8.51 -6.63
N ASP A 349 -10.95 7.73 -7.59
CA ASP A 349 -10.59 7.92 -8.98
C ASP A 349 -11.30 9.14 -9.59
N ILE A 350 -10.54 10.06 -10.18
CA ILE A 350 -11.08 11.25 -10.82
C ILE A 350 -10.98 11.25 -12.35
N TYR A 351 -10.19 10.35 -12.91
CA TYR A 351 -10.04 10.14 -14.35
C TYR A 351 -10.04 8.65 -14.72
N GLY A 352 -10.86 7.86 -14.05
CA GLY A 352 -11.03 6.44 -14.33
C GLY A 352 -12.14 6.09 -15.28
N SER A 353 -12.53 4.83 -15.28
CA SER A 353 -13.52 4.29 -16.21
C SER A 353 -14.41 3.20 -15.62
N GLY A 354 -14.39 2.99 -14.31
CA GLY A 354 -15.27 2.03 -13.63
C GLY A 354 -16.67 2.58 -13.33
N GLN A 355 -17.69 1.77 -13.49
CA GLN A 355 -19.07 2.15 -13.14
C GLN A 355 -19.42 1.75 -11.70
N PRO A 356 -20.17 2.59 -10.93
CA PRO A 356 -20.73 3.89 -11.35
C PRO A 356 -19.82 5.09 -11.04
N HIS A 357 -18.65 4.90 -10.41
CA HIS A 357 -17.86 5.95 -9.77
C HIS A 357 -17.33 7.01 -10.74
N SER A 358 -16.80 6.61 -11.89
CA SER A 358 -16.25 7.55 -12.87
C SER A 358 -17.23 8.62 -13.35
N ASP A 359 -18.53 8.31 -13.37
CA ASP A 359 -19.59 9.20 -13.85
C ASP A 359 -20.34 9.92 -12.72
N THR A 360 -20.04 9.61 -11.45
CA THR A 360 -20.72 10.16 -10.27
C THR A 360 -19.77 10.94 -9.37
N ASP A 361 -19.22 10.32 -8.34
CA ASP A 361 -18.33 10.95 -7.37
C ASP A 361 -16.98 11.33 -7.99
N GLY A 362 -16.42 10.53 -8.91
CA GLY A 362 -15.21 10.86 -9.66
C GLY A 362 -15.32 12.18 -10.41
N ALA A 363 -16.45 12.43 -11.09
CA ALA A 363 -16.68 13.70 -11.79
C ALA A 363 -16.74 14.91 -10.83
N ASN A 364 -17.37 14.75 -9.66
CA ASN A 364 -17.45 15.80 -8.64
C ASN A 364 -16.06 16.09 -8.02
N LEU A 365 -15.29 15.04 -7.71
CA LEU A 365 -13.97 15.18 -7.11
C LEU A 365 -12.95 15.73 -8.10
N ARG A 366 -13.09 15.42 -9.39
CA ARG A 366 -12.26 16.01 -10.45
C ARG A 366 -12.28 17.53 -10.42
N ALA A 367 -13.45 18.13 -10.24
CA ALA A 367 -13.58 19.59 -10.16
C ALA A 367 -12.85 20.20 -8.95
N LEU A 368 -12.62 19.41 -7.89
CA LEU A 368 -11.92 19.83 -6.68
C LEU A 368 -10.41 19.58 -6.76
N PHE A 369 -10.01 18.40 -7.20
CA PHE A 369 -8.62 17.95 -7.11
C PHE A 369 -7.79 18.21 -8.36
N ALA A 370 -8.36 18.12 -9.58
CA ALA A 370 -7.57 18.35 -10.79
C ALA A 370 -6.93 19.76 -10.84
N PRO A 371 -7.61 20.86 -10.45
CA PRO A 371 -6.97 22.17 -10.39
C PRO A 371 -5.77 22.25 -9.44
N LEU A 372 -5.77 21.46 -8.36
CA LEU A 372 -4.62 21.39 -7.45
C LEU A 372 -3.43 20.68 -8.11
N MET A 373 -3.68 19.63 -8.91
CA MET A 373 -2.62 18.93 -9.62
C MET A 373 -1.96 19.87 -10.65
N ASP A 374 -2.75 20.65 -11.37
CA ASP A 374 -2.27 21.65 -12.32
C ASP A 374 -1.49 22.77 -11.60
N GLU A 375 -2.03 23.33 -10.50
CA GLU A 375 -1.42 24.41 -9.72
C GLU A 375 -0.01 24.05 -9.21
N PHE A 376 0.17 22.84 -8.70
CA PHE A 376 1.43 22.39 -8.14
C PHE A 376 2.33 21.65 -9.14
N GLY A 377 1.88 21.51 -10.38
CA GLY A 377 2.62 20.85 -11.46
C GLY A 377 2.95 19.41 -11.11
N ILE A 378 1.92 18.64 -10.74
CA ILE A 378 2.03 17.21 -10.41
C ILE A 378 2.27 16.44 -11.71
N ASP A 379 3.28 15.57 -11.70
CA ASP A 379 3.62 14.77 -12.90
C ASP A 379 2.70 13.54 -13.02
N MET A 380 2.30 12.93 -11.87
CA MET A 380 1.49 11.71 -11.84
C MET A 380 0.56 11.68 -10.63
N CYS A 381 -0.66 11.18 -10.86
CA CYS A 381 -1.63 10.91 -9.82
C CYS A 381 -2.04 9.43 -9.86
N LEU A 382 -1.95 8.77 -8.70
CA LEU A 382 -2.25 7.35 -8.52
C LEU A 382 -3.52 7.22 -7.67
N THR A 383 -4.48 6.45 -8.16
CA THR A 383 -5.81 6.28 -7.54
C THR A 383 -6.23 4.81 -7.50
N GLY A 384 -7.26 4.50 -6.72
CA GLY A 384 -7.93 3.20 -6.64
C GLY A 384 -9.41 3.32 -6.97
N HIS A 385 -10.28 2.77 -6.10
CA HIS A 385 -11.72 2.96 -6.04
C HIS A 385 -12.54 2.28 -7.15
N ASP A 386 -12.11 2.35 -8.40
CA ASP A 386 -12.85 1.82 -9.55
C ASP A 386 -12.72 0.31 -9.74
N HIS A 387 -11.83 -0.35 -9.00
CA HIS A 387 -11.56 -1.80 -9.12
C HIS A 387 -11.38 -2.26 -10.57
N SER A 388 -10.98 -1.35 -11.43
CA SER A 388 -10.64 -1.57 -12.82
C SER A 388 -9.45 -0.68 -13.20
N TYR A 389 -8.58 -1.20 -14.04
CA TYR A 389 -7.45 -0.41 -14.51
C TYR A 389 -7.90 0.67 -15.49
N ALA A 390 -7.45 1.88 -15.28
CA ALA A 390 -7.55 2.96 -16.25
C ALA A 390 -6.29 3.83 -16.24
N ARG A 391 -5.92 4.33 -17.40
CA ARG A 391 -4.86 5.30 -17.59
C ARG A 391 -5.38 6.43 -18.48
N SER A 392 -5.26 7.66 -17.99
CA SER A 392 -5.63 8.83 -18.78
C SER A 392 -4.57 9.15 -19.85
N TYR A 393 -4.93 9.99 -20.81
CA TYR A 393 -3.94 10.85 -21.45
C TYR A 393 -3.32 11.80 -20.41
N LEU A 394 -2.27 12.53 -20.74
CA LEU A 394 -1.82 13.63 -19.90
C LEU A 394 -2.92 14.71 -19.88
N MET A 395 -3.27 15.18 -18.68
CA MET A 395 -4.35 16.13 -18.49
C MET A 395 -3.82 17.47 -18.00
N ALA A 396 -4.21 18.56 -18.66
CA ALA A 396 -3.94 19.92 -18.22
C ALA A 396 -5.19 20.78 -18.43
N ASP A 397 -5.61 21.52 -17.41
CA ASP A 397 -6.83 22.35 -17.43
C ASP A 397 -8.06 21.60 -17.99
N GLY A 398 -8.22 20.32 -17.60
CA GLY A 398 -9.30 19.45 -18.07
C GLY A 398 -9.20 19.01 -19.53
N THR A 399 -8.11 19.32 -20.21
CA THR A 399 -7.87 18.96 -21.62
C THR A 399 -6.92 17.77 -21.71
N ALA A 400 -7.27 16.80 -22.56
CA ALA A 400 -6.43 15.65 -22.84
C ALA A 400 -5.34 16.00 -23.85
N ILE A 401 -4.09 15.83 -23.45
CA ILE A 401 -2.91 16.01 -24.32
C ILE A 401 -2.50 14.62 -24.82
N GLN A 402 -2.68 14.37 -26.11
CA GLN A 402 -2.37 13.09 -26.73
C GLN A 402 -0.97 13.08 -27.30
N TYR A 403 -0.25 12.01 -27.04
CA TYR A 403 1.03 11.71 -27.67
C TYR A 403 0.86 10.50 -28.58
N ASP A 404 1.48 10.53 -29.74
CA ASP A 404 1.35 9.45 -30.75
C ASP A 404 2.07 8.17 -30.32
N ASP A 405 3.05 8.28 -29.42
CA ASP A 405 3.85 7.19 -28.90
C ASP A 405 3.51 6.86 -27.44
N SER A 406 3.97 5.70 -26.96
CA SER A 406 3.94 5.33 -25.54
C SER A 406 4.91 6.16 -24.67
N VAL A 407 5.57 7.15 -25.23
CA VAL A 407 6.55 8.01 -24.59
C VAL A 407 6.16 9.48 -24.77
N ALA A 408 6.00 10.19 -23.66
CA ALA A 408 5.85 11.63 -23.67
C ALA A 408 7.18 12.30 -23.26
N ILE A 409 7.71 13.18 -24.10
CA ILE A 409 8.97 13.90 -23.86
C ILE A 409 8.65 15.30 -23.37
N ASN A 410 9.22 15.68 -22.21
CA ASN A 410 8.91 16.94 -21.51
C ASN A 410 7.39 17.16 -21.38
N PRO A 411 6.67 16.20 -20.82
CA PRO A 411 5.20 16.25 -20.79
C PRO A 411 4.70 17.48 -20.05
N GLU A 412 3.64 18.07 -20.58
CA GLU A 412 2.80 19.02 -19.87
C GLU A 412 1.60 18.28 -19.28
N GLY A 413 1.13 18.70 -18.10
CA GLY A 413 -0.01 18.10 -17.42
C GLY A 413 0.33 16.89 -16.58
N THR A 414 -0.70 16.30 -15.99
CA THR A 414 -0.65 15.20 -15.03
C THR A 414 -1.13 13.89 -15.68
N LEU A 415 -0.41 12.79 -15.45
CA LEU A 415 -0.86 11.44 -15.79
C LEU A 415 -1.69 10.87 -14.62
N TYR A 416 -2.90 10.40 -14.90
CA TYR A 416 -3.75 9.73 -13.91
C TYR A 416 -3.83 8.23 -14.17
N ILE A 417 -3.67 7.45 -13.10
CA ILE A 417 -3.76 5.99 -13.14
C ILE A 417 -4.70 5.52 -12.05
N ALA A 418 -5.75 4.82 -12.43
CA ALA A 418 -6.58 4.03 -11.55
C ALA A 418 -6.03 2.61 -11.49
N ALA A 419 -5.61 2.15 -10.32
CA ALA A 419 -5.20 0.78 -10.09
C ALA A 419 -6.43 -0.13 -10.00
N GLY A 420 -6.31 -1.35 -10.53
CA GLY A 420 -7.33 -2.39 -10.32
C GLY A 420 -7.27 -3.01 -8.93
N SER A 421 -8.14 -3.97 -8.65
CA SER A 421 -8.15 -4.68 -7.36
C SER A 421 -6.93 -5.59 -7.22
N ALA A 422 -6.17 -5.41 -6.15
CA ALA A 422 -4.98 -6.21 -5.88
C ALA A 422 -5.27 -7.58 -5.26
N SER A 423 -6.41 -7.78 -4.61
CA SER A 423 -6.84 -9.10 -4.13
C SER A 423 -7.82 -9.80 -5.08
N GLY A 424 -8.40 -9.03 -6.02
CA GLY A 424 -9.49 -9.53 -6.86
C GLY A 424 -10.80 -9.74 -6.10
N SER A 425 -10.94 -9.15 -4.90
CA SER A 425 -12.13 -9.28 -4.06
C SER A 425 -13.39 -8.73 -4.74
N LYS A 426 -13.22 -7.73 -5.63
CA LYS A 426 -14.33 -7.04 -6.28
C LYS A 426 -13.86 -6.42 -7.60
N PHE A 427 -14.75 -6.40 -8.59
CA PHE A 427 -14.50 -5.75 -9.88
C PHE A 427 -15.73 -4.98 -10.34
N TYR A 428 -15.52 -3.76 -10.84
CA TYR A 428 -16.57 -2.96 -11.46
C TYR A 428 -16.53 -3.09 -12.99
N LYS A 429 -17.69 -2.92 -13.60
CA LYS A 429 -17.80 -2.87 -15.07
C LYS A 429 -17.19 -1.56 -15.57
N LEU A 430 -16.54 -1.62 -16.71
CA LEU A 430 -16.12 -0.41 -17.40
C LEU A 430 -17.33 0.39 -17.89
N ALA A 431 -17.21 1.71 -17.91
CA ALA A 431 -18.20 2.60 -18.52
C ALA A 431 -18.46 2.20 -19.97
N THR A 432 -19.73 2.20 -20.38
CA THR A 432 -20.13 1.75 -21.72
C THR A 432 -19.44 2.55 -22.81
N THR A 433 -19.33 3.86 -22.64
CA THR A 433 -18.64 4.76 -23.55
C THR A 433 -17.27 5.10 -22.96
N LYS A 434 -16.20 4.95 -23.76
CA LYS A 434 -14.86 5.38 -23.36
C LYS A 434 -14.85 6.91 -23.23
N GLN A 435 -14.49 7.40 -22.07
CA GLN A 435 -14.38 8.82 -21.80
C GLN A 435 -13.25 9.45 -22.61
N TYR A 436 -13.37 10.74 -22.91
CA TYR A 436 -12.42 11.47 -23.78
C TYR A 436 -11.00 11.52 -23.21
N TYR A 437 -10.88 11.41 -21.91
CA TYR A 437 -9.60 11.48 -21.21
C TYR A 437 -8.89 10.12 -21.08
N ILE A 438 -9.56 9.01 -21.37
CA ILE A 438 -9.00 7.67 -21.22
C ILE A 438 -8.11 7.31 -22.40
N ALA A 439 -6.84 7.04 -22.14
CA ALA A 439 -5.91 6.44 -23.09
C ALA A 439 -6.10 4.92 -23.13
N GLU A 440 -6.00 4.25 -21.99
CA GLU A 440 -6.14 2.80 -21.83
C GLU A 440 -7.08 2.48 -20.66
N ARG A 441 -7.78 1.36 -20.77
CA ARG A 441 -8.60 0.81 -19.68
C ARG A 441 -8.76 -0.69 -19.83
N SER A 442 -8.80 -1.40 -18.71
CA SER A 442 -8.95 -2.85 -18.67
C SER A 442 -9.71 -3.29 -17.43
N ASN A 443 -10.50 -4.34 -17.57
CA ASN A 443 -11.05 -5.09 -16.46
C ASN A 443 -11.07 -6.57 -16.83
N THR A 444 -9.98 -7.26 -16.60
CA THR A 444 -9.80 -8.69 -16.84
C THR A 444 -10.45 -9.55 -15.77
N GLN A 445 -10.93 -8.95 -14.66
CA GLN A 445 -11.42 -9.62 -13.46
C GLN A 445 -10.36 -10.55 -12.84
N ILE A 446 -9.11 -10.11 -12.89
CA ILE A 446 -7.94 -10.77 -12.34
C ILE A 446 -7.23 -9.75 -11.45
N PRO A 447 -6.67 -10.14 -10.28
CA PRO A 447 -5.87 -9.24 -9.46
C PRO A 447 -4.77 -8.58 -10.27
N THR A 448 -4.53 -7.28 -10.01
CA THR A 448 -3.56 -6.48 -10.75
C THR A 448 -2.59 -5.77 -9.81
N PHE A 449 -1.40 -5.52 -10.32
CA PHE A 449 -0.41 -4.62 -9.72
C PHE A 449 0.37 -3.89 -10.81
N SER A 450 1.03 -2.80 -10.46
CA SER A 450 1.93 -2.12 -11.40
C SER A 450 3.33 -1.98 -10.79
N THR A 451 4.33 -1.89 -11.65
CA THR A 451 5.68 -1.47 -11.29
C THR A 451 5.92 -0.07 -11.83
N ILE A 452 6.55 0.78 -11.04
CA ILE A 452 6.93 2.13 -11.45
C ILE A 452 8.42 2.29 -11.24
N ASP A 453 9.15 2.48 -12.33
CA ASP A 453 10.59 2.75 -12.33
C ASP A 453 10.82 4.25 -12.44
N PHE A 454 11.53 4.81 -11.46
CA PHE A 454 11.90 6.22 -11.41
C PHE A 454 13.38 6.41 -11.69
N SER A 455 13.70 7.40 -12.49
CA SER A 455 15.08 7.82 -12.76
C SER A 455 15.18 9.34 -12.81
N ASP A 456 16.39 9.85 -12.98
CA ASP A 456 16.59 11.29 -13.23
C ASP A 456 15.97 11.77 -14.53
N GLU A 457 15.69 10.87 -15.48
CA GLU A 457 15.29 11.26 -16.83
C GLU A 457 13.87 10.78 -17.16
N SER A 458 13.36 9.75 -16.48
CA SER A 458 12.09 9.12 -16.86
C SER A 458 11.35 8.50 -15.69
N ILE A 459 10.03 8.37 -15.87
CA ILE A 459 9.16 7.45 -15.12
C ILE A 459 8.65 6.42 -16.11
N VAL A 460 8.77 5.13 -15.75
CA VAL A 460 8.26 4.02 -16.57
C VAL A 460 7.27 3.21 -15.75
N ILE A 461 6.05 3.02 -16.28
CA ILE A 461 4.98 2.28 -15.61
C ILE A 461 4.64 1.06 -16.43
N LYS A 462 4.50 -0.08 -15.73
CA LYS A 462 4.01 -1.33 -16.33
C LYS A 462 2.97 -1.94 -15.39
N THR A 463 1.83 -2.33 -15.94
CA THR A 463 0.74 -2.98 -15.20
C THR A 463 0.63 -4.44 -15.62
N TYR A 464 0.39 -5.29 -14.64
CA TYR A 464 0.36 -6.74 -14.80
C TYR A 464 -0.93 -7.30 -14.21
N ASP A 465 -1.49 -8.29 -14.88
CA ASP A 465 -2.47 -9.21 -14.31
C ASP A 465 -1.72 -10.32 -13.56
N TYR A 466 -2.20 -10.70 -12.39
CA TYR A 466 -1.69 -11.85 -11.68
C TYR A 466 -2.34 -13.13 -12.22
N ASN A 467 -1.57 -13.97 -12.90
CA ASN A 467 -1.94 -15.31 -13.35
C ASN A 467 -0.89 -16.33 -12.93
#